data_2e788f3eed549aa574a473f2186976eb
#
_entry.id   2e788f3eed549aa574a473f2186976eb
#
_cell.length_a   1.000
_cell.length_b   1.000
_cell.length_c   1.000
_cell.angle_alpha   90.00
_cell.angle_beta   90.00
_cell.angle_gamma   90.00
#
_symmetry.space_group_name_H-M   'P 1'
#
loop_
_entity.id
_entity.type
_entity.pdbx_description
1 polymer ?
#
loop_
_entity_poly.entity_id
_entity_poly.type
_entity_poly.pdbx_seq_one_letter_code
_entity_poly.pdbx_strand_id
1 'polypeptide(L)'
;MNAPVTAPPVNADNEKLAQRCEKIAESATAAIEWLDVAGEMVRDEGPAMARDFRRETLRARKLAAAARRPMCVSVFGPSQQGKSYLIASLARKGDALTMIRFGEEVRDFVADINPDGGKESTGLVTRFTIRPVIGLPGMPVACRMLSETDIIKIMANAFMEDFDRDTVTALEPKQIEEVMARMRAKAARDPVDRLTEDDVYDLFEYFERYFRNHPSHIALKPAYWREMETLAPRLAIPDRTELFGLLWNLTPTMTRVAVKLITALSQLGFPDEAFCPMAALEPKRSSIIDVETMATLGEDSTDRVPVATRMGQRADLERAVLTAIVAELQLQLADKPFDFFDHTDLLDFPGARTRGKESAQNAEREAAQNIFMLFRRGKVAYLYQRYLAEQELTSMLLCLKHSNQEVATVPFMVNDWIVSTHGATAEARKAHATTLFLVFTMFDVEFAQKAGQQDDSVERWSTRIETTLTQYLGKSPEHTWVHEWVPGQAFNNTYWLRNPAVRDEG
;
A
#
# COMPACT_ATOMS: atom_id res chain seq x y z
N MET A 1 27.76 -3.12 -26.56
CA MET A 1 27.58 -2.14 -25.47
C MET A 1 26.35 -1.30 -25.84
N ASN A 2 25.20 -1.61 -25.29
CA ASN A 2 24.02 -0.75 -25.47
C ASN A 2 24.21 0.49 -24.60
N ALA A 3 23.97 1.68 -25.18
CA ALA A 3 24.01 2.92 -24.43
C ALA A 3 23.07 2.83 -23.21
N PRO A 4 23.43 3.43 -22.06
CA PRO A 4 22.56 3.44 -20.91
C PRO A 4 21.24 4.11 -21.32
N VAL A 5 20.13 3.44 -21.02
CA VAL A 5 18.80 3.99 -21.25
C VAL A 5 18.69 5.22 -20.32
N THR A 6 18.75 6.40 -20.90
CA THR A 6 18.50 7.64 -20.17
C THR A 6 17.00 7.71 -19.88
N ALA A 7 16.63 7.82 -18.60
CA ALA A 7 15.25 8.05 -18.23
C ALA A 7 14.71 9.30 -18.93
N PRO A 8 13.49 9.25 -19.50
CA PRO A 8 12.88 10.46 -20.02
C PRO A 8 12.73 11.48 -18.89
N PRO A 9 12.96 12.77 -19.18
CA PRO A 9 12.78 13.83 -18.19
C PRO A 9 11.33 13.82 -17.70
N VAL A 10 11.12 14.22 -16.43
CA VAL A 10 9.77 14.49 -15.90
C VAL A 10 9.08 15.39 -16.90
N ASN A 11 7.85 15.03 -17.31
CA ASN A 11 7.09 15.82 -18.27
C ASN A 11 6.98 17.26 -17.72
N ALA A 12 7.30 18.27 -18.55
CA ALA A 12 7.27 19.67 -18.15
C ALA A 12 5.90 20.11 -17.60
N ASP A 13 4.81 19.49 -18.05
CA ASP A 13 3.47 19.77 -17.55
C ASP A 13 3.21 19.15 -16.17
N ASN A 14 3.78 17.99 -15.90
CA ASN A 14 3.76 17.38 -14.57
C ASN A 14 4.53 18.23 -13.55
N GLU A 15 5.70 18.77 -13.92
CA GLU A 15 6.46 19.67 -13.05
C GLU A 15 5.69 20.99 -12.79
N LYS A 16 5.03 21.57 -13.81
CA LYS A 16 4.15 22.72 -13.61
C LYS A 16 2.98 22.42 -12.68
N LEU A 17 2.40 21.19 -12.79
CA LEU A 17 1.33 20.75 -11.89
C LEU A 17 1.85 20.64 -10.45
N ALA A 18 3.01 20.02 -10.25
CA ALA A 18 3.65 19.90 -8.94
C ALA A 18 3.88 21.28 -8.30
N GLN A 19 4.46 22.23 -9.05
CA GLN A 19 4.69 23.61 -8.59
C GLN A 19 3.40 24.34 -8.23
N ARG A 20 2.30 24.13 -8.97
CA ARG A 20 0.98 24.68 -8.61
C ARG A 20 0.45 24.11 -7.31
N CYS A 21 0.60 22.80 -7.10
CA CYS A 21 0.21 22.15 -5.85
C CYS A 21 1.05 22.67 -4.67
N GLU A 22 2.37 22.83 -4.84
CA GLU A 22 3.24 23.41 -3.81
C GLU A 22 2.80 24.85 -3.46
N LYS A 23 2.49 25.67 -4.47
CA LYS A 23 1.97 27.02 -4.22
C LYS A 23 0.64 27.05 -3.46
N ILE A 24 -0.25 26.06 -3.71
CA ILE A 24 -1.48 25.90 -2.94
C ILE A 24 -1.13 25.56 -1.47
N ALA A 25 -0.19 24.63 -1.24
CA ALA A 25 0.24 24.27 0.09
C ALA A 25 0.86 25.45 0.85
N GLU A 26 1.71 26.24 0.20
CA GLU A 26 2.30 27.45 0.77
C GLU A 26 1.22 28.49 1.12
N SER A 27 0.26 28.71 0.20
CA SER A 27 -0.83 29.66 0.43
C SER A 27 -1.75 29.24 1.58
N ALA A 28 -2.04 27.94 1.68
CA ALA A 28 -2.85 27.40 2.78
C ALA A 28 -2.10 27.49 4.13
N THR A 29 -0.78 27.26 4.14
CA THR A 29 0.07 27.44 5.33
C THR A 29 0.06 28.90 5.77
N ALA A 30 0.24 29.86 4.85
CA ALA A 30 0.17 31.30 5.15
C ALA A 30 -1.23 31.72 5.66
N ALA A 31 -2.29 31.08 5.17
CA ALA A 31 -3.64 31.33 5.66
C ALA A 31 -3.82 30.85 7.11
N ILE A 32 -3.21 29.72 7.51
CA ILE A 32 -3.20 29.25 8.91
C ILE A 32 -2.50 30.26 9.81
N GLU A 33 -1.30 30.73 9.41
CA GLU A 33 -0.55 31.75 10.15
C GLU A 33 -1.35 33.05 10.29
N TRP A 34 -2.07 33.45 9.23
CA TRP A 34 -2.95 34.63 9.29
C TRP A 34 -4.12 34.41 10.25
N LEU A 35 -4.74 33.21 10.30
CA LEU A 35 -5.82 32.92 11.24
C LEU A 35 -5.35 33.04 12.70
N ASP A 36 -4.12 32.65 13.01
CA ASP A 36 -3.53 32.81 14.35
C ASP A 36 -3.39 34.28 14.74
N VAL A 37 -2.98 35.14 13.77
CA VAL A 37 -2.88 36.59 13.98
C VAL A 37 -4.26 37.24 14.07
N ALA A 38 -5.21 36.78 13.23
CA ALA A 38 -6.57 37.34 13.19
C ALA A 38 -7.41 37.01 14.44
N GLY A 39 -7.04 35.95 15.17
CA GLY A 39 -7.54 35.49 16.46
C GLY A 39 -8.99 35.87 16.79
N GLU A 40 -9.17 37.04 17.44
CA GLU A 40 -10.49 37.50 17.86
C GLU A 40 -11.46 37.81 16.72
N MET A 41 -10.99 38.15 15.52
CA MET A 41 -11.86 38.46 14.39
C MET A 41 -12.54 37.22 13.81
N VAL A 42 -11.91 36.07 13.90
CA VAL A 42 -12.41 34.79 13.34
C VAL A 42 -12.97 33.83 14.40
N ARG A 43 -12.83 34.16 15.69
CA ARG A 43 -13.33 33.48 16.89
C ARG A 43 -13.69 32.00 16.71
N ASP A 44 -14.99 31.72 16.50
CA ASP A 44 -15.54 30.35 16.51
C ASP A 44 -15.26 29.58 15.19
N GLU A 45 -15.00 30.28 14.08
CA GLU A 45 -14.77 29.67 12.78
C GLU A 45 -13.27 29.40 12.52
N GLY A 46 -12.37 30.16 13.14
CA GLY A 46 -10.93 30.06 12.95
C GLY A 46 -10.36 28.65 13.11
N PRO A 47 -10.67 27.90 14.19
CA PRO A 47 -10.17 26.55 14.37
C PRO A 47 -10.67 25.53 13.32
N ALA A 48 -11.88 25.73 12.78
CA ALA A 48 -12.41 24.87 11.71
C ALA A 48 -11.71 25.17 10.38
N MET A 49 -11.56 26.45 10.05
CA MET A 49 -10.85 26.92 8.84
C MET A 49 -9.38 26.47 8.86
N ALA A 50 -8.69 26.60 9.99
CA ALA A 50 -7.30 26.16 10.14
C ALA A 50 -7.16 24.65 9.84
N ARG A 51 -8.08 23.82 10.31
CA ARG A 51 -8.10 22.38 9.99
C ARG A 51 -8.36 22.11 8.51
N ASP A 52 -9.27 22.83 7.88
CA ASP A 52 -9.53 22.71 6.46
C ASP A 52 -8.30 23.08 5.63
N PHE A 53 -7.65 24.21 5.93
CA PHE A 53 -6.39 24.58 5.28
C PHE A 53 -5.27 23.58 5.52
N ARG A 54 -5.15 23.00 6.71
CA ARG A 54 -4.17 21.97 7.02
C ARG A 54 -4.39 20.72 6.19
N ARG A 55 -5.65 20.27 6.07
CA ARG A 55 -6.01 19.13 5.21
C ARG A 55 -5.64 19.41 3.76
N GLU A 56 -5.97 20.58 3.22
CA GLU A 56 -5.65 20.94 1.85
C GLU A 56 -4.13 21.10 1.63
N THR A 57 -3.38 21.59 2.63
CA THR A 57 -1.91 21.62 2.59
C THR A 57 -1.32 20.22 2.43
N LEU A 58 -1.73 19.27 3.27
CA LEU A 58 -1.26 17.89 3.19
C LEU A 58 -1.63 17.23 1.86
N ARG A 59 -2.86 17.45 1.40
CA ARG A 59 -3.34 16.95 0.11
C ARG A 59 -2.54 17.53 -1.05
N ALA A 60 -2.30 18.82 -1.06
CA ALA A 60 -1.53 19.49 -2.11
C ALA A 60 -0.08 19.00 -2.15
N ARG A 61 0.57 18.80 -1.00
CA ARG A 61 1.92 18.21 -0.91
C ARG A 61 1.96 16.79 -1.48
N LYS A 62 0.96 15.94 -1.16
CA LYS A 62 0.85 14.58 -1.72
C LYS A 62 0.67 14.61 -3.24
N LEU A 63 -0.17 15.50 -3.75
CA LEU A 63 -0.39 15.68 -5.19
C LEU A 63 0.86 16.20 -5.92
N ALA A 64 1.61 17.12 -5.31
CA ALA A 64 2.88 17.59 -5.86
C ALA A 64 3.91 16.46 -5.99
N ALA A 65 4.01 15.62 -4.96
CA ALA A 65 4.88 14.44 -4.99
C ALA A 65 4.43 13.42 -6.05
N ALA A 66 3.12 13.17 -6.16
CA ALA A 66 2.54 12.27 -7.17
C ALA A 66 2.80 12.76 -8.60
N ALA A 67 2.64 14.06 -8.86
CA ALA A 67 2.86 14.64 -10.19
C ALA A 67 4.30 14.47 -10.69
N ARG A 68 5.29 14.39 -9.80
CA ARG A 68 6.70 14.15 -10.15
C ARG A 68 7.05 12.68 -10.36
N ARG A 69 6.17 11.77 -9.97
CA ARG A 69 6.39 10.34 -10.16
C ARG A 69 5.90 9.89 -11.53
N PRO A 70 6.50 8.82 -12.10
CA PRO A 70 5.95 8.20 -13.29
C PRO A 70 4.57 7.62 -13.01
N MET A 71 3.72 7.61 -14.02
CA MET A 71 2.48 6.83 -13.96
C MET A 71 2.80 5.37 -13.69
N CYS A 72 1.87 4.64 -13.10
CA CYS A 72 2.08 3.24 -12.80
C CYS A 72 0.91 2.39 -13.30
N VAL A 73 1.27 1.28 -13.95
CA VAL A 73 0.34 0.17 -14.21
C VAL A 73 0.50 -0.83 -13.07
N SER A 74 -0.55 -1.02 -12.29
CA SER A 74 -0.55 -2.00 -11.20
C SER A 74 -1.20 -3.30 -11.63
N VAL A 75 -0.55 -4.42 -11.34
CA VAL A 75 -1.17 -5.75 -11.44
C VAL A 75 -1.75 -6.09 -10.07
N PHE A 76 -3.08 -6.19 -10.01
CA PHE A 76 -3.84 -6.35 -8.78
C PHE A 76 -4.79 -7.54 -8.85
N GLY A 77 -5.21 -8.06 -7.72
CA GLY A 77 -6.16 -9.15 -7.60
C GLY A 77 -5.85 -10.09 -6.44
N PRO A 78 -6.73 -11.05 -6.16
CA PRO A 78 -6.51 -12.05 -5.11
C PRO A 78 -5.21 -12.84 -5.29
N SER A 79 -4.84 -13.59 -4.27
CA SER A 79 -3.70 -14.52 -4.31
C SER A 79 -3.87 -15.59 -5.42
N GLN A 80 -2.76 -16.04 -6.01
CA GLN A 80 -2.74 -17.13 -7.02
C GLN A 80 -3.62 -16.91 -8.25
N GLN A 81 -3.68 -15.66 -8.74
CA GLN A 81 -4.45 -15.27 -9.92
C GLN A 81 -3.60 -15.16 -11.20
N GLY A 82 -2.39 -15.69 -11.23
CA GLY A 82 -1.48 -15.55 -12.38
C GLY A 82 -0.85 -14.16 -12.53
N LYS A 83 -0.90 -13.32 -11.49
CA LYS A 83 -0.29 -11.97 -11.51
C LYS A 83 1.19 -12.00 -11.85
N SER A 84 1.97 -12.84 -11.16
CA SER A 84 3.43 -12.94 -11.39
C SER A 84 3.78 -13.37 -12.81
N TYR A 85 2.98 -14.25 -13.41
CA TYR A 85 3.15 -14.61 -14.82
C TYR A 85 2.91 -13.43 -15.75
N LEU A 86 1.84 -12.66 -15.53
CA LEU A 86 1.54 -11.47 -16.31
C LEU A 86 2.66 -10.42 -16.16
N ILE A 87 3.12 -10.19 -14.94
CA ILE A 87 4.22 -9.27 -14.65
C ILE A 87 5.50 -9.71 -15.37
N ALA A 88 5.90 -10.96 -15.21
CA ALA A 88 7.07 -11.49 -15.91
C ALA A 88 6.94 -11.36 -17.42
N SER A 89 5.74 -11.52 -17.98
CA SER A 89 5.47 -11.35 -19.41
C SER A 89 5.55 -9.89 -19.86
N LEU A 90 5.09 -8.95 -19.05
CA LEU A 90 5.15 -7.51 -19.34
C LEU A 90 6.54 -6.91 -19.08
N ALA A 91 7.32 -7.49 -18.17
CA ALA A 91 8.65 -7.01 -17.79
C ALA A 91 9.78 -7.62 -18.63
N ARG A 92 9.49 -8.50 -19.59
CA ARG A 92 10.46 -9.13 -20.48
C ARG A 92 10.33 -8.65 -21.93
N LYS A 93 11.42 -8.63 -22.66
CA LYS A 93 11.47 -8.30 -24.08
C LYS A 93 11.32 -9.56 -24.93
N GLY A 94 10.17 -9.77 -25.56
CA GLY A 94 9.89 -10.97 -26.35
C GLY A 94 9.95 -12.24 -25.49
N ASP A 95 10.69 -13.25 -25.96
CA ASP A 95 10.90 -14.51 -25.24
C ASP A 95 12.12 -14.51 -24.31
N ALA A 96 12.77 -13.35 -24.10
CA ALA A 96 13.90 -13.21 -23.19
C ALA A 96 13.49 -13.39 -21.72
N LEU A 97 14.48 -13.57 -20.85
CA LEU A 97 14.31 -13.59 -19.40
C LEU A 97 14.02 -12.17 -18.87
N THR A 98 13.42 -12.07 -17.68
CA THR A 98 13.21 -10.78 -17.00
C THR A 98 14.48 -10.39 -16.27
N MET A 99 15.35 -9.63 -16.92
CA MET A 99 16.66 -9.26 -16.41
C MET A 99 16.61 -7.96 -15.61
N ILE A 100 17.08 -7.99 -14.36
CA ILE A 100 17.13 -6.86 -13.44
C ILE A 100 18.57 -6.40 -13.26
N ARG A 101 18.81 -5.10 -13.30
CA ARG A 101 20.11 -4.46 -13.14
C ARG A 101 20.30 -3.93 -11.72
N PHE A 102 21.42 -4.30 -11.11
CA PHE A 102 21.88 -3.82 -9.82
C PHE A 102 23.29 -3.22 -9.98
N GLY A 103 23.36 -1.95 -10.37
CA GLY A 103 24.62 -1.34 -10.78
C GLY A 103 25.18 -2.01 -12.05
N GLU A 104 26.34 -2.67 -11.95
CA GLU A 104 26.96 -3.42 -13.06
C GLU A 104 26.47 -4.89 -13.13
N GLU A 105 25.89 -5.41 -12.06
CA GLU A 105 25.40 -6.78 -11.99
C GLU A 105 23.99 -6.88 -12.61
N VAL A 106 23.74 -7.96 -13.35
CA VAL A 106 22.43 -8.25 -13.92
C VAL A 106 22.01 -9.66 -13.49
N ARG A 107 20.74 -9.78 -13.01
CA ARG A 107 20.15 -11.01 -12.48
C ARG A 107 18.82 -11.32 -13.15
N ASP A 108 18.52 -12.60 -13.31
CA ASP A 108 17.18 -13.03 -13.71
C ASP A 108 16.20 -12.91 -12.54
N PHE A 109 15.10 -12.20 -12.77
CA PHE A 109 14.08 -12.01 -11.73
C PHE A 109 13.46 -13.32 -11.26
N VAL A 110 13.12 -14.21 -12.21
CA VAL A 110 12.44 -15.47 -11.90
C VAL A 110 13.40 -16.50 -11.32
N ALA A 111 14.61 -16.61 -11.88
CA ALA A 111 15.55 -17.64 -11.43
C ALA A 111 16.28 -17.27 -10.13
N ASP A 112 16.69 -15.99 -10.00
CA ASP A 112 17.64 -15.56 -8.96
C ASP A 112 16.98 -14.78 -7.82
N ILE A 113 15.82 -14.12 -8.05
CA ILE A 113 15.23 -13.18 -7.09
C ILE A 113 13.91 -13.70 -6.54
N ASN A 114 12.98 -14.07 -7.41
CA ASN A 114 11.64 -14.54 -7.04
C ASN A 114 11.26 -15.81 -7.82
N PRO A 115 11.89 -16.97 -7.50
CA PRO A 115 11.65 -18.20 -8.21
C PRO A 115 10.23 -18.71 -8.02
N ASP A 116 9.69 -19.30 -9.08
CA ASP A 116 8.39 -19.94 -9.07
C ASP A 116 8.37 -21.08 -8.04
N GLY A 117 7.63 -20.89 -6.95
CA GLY A 117 7.57 -21.86 -5.85
C GLY A 117 6.15 -22.23 -5.43
N GLY A 118 5.13 -21.86 -6.20
CA GLY A 118 3.73 -22.22 -5.92
C GLY A 118 3.10 -21.56 -4.69
N LYS A 119 3.83 -20.76 -3.94
CA LYS A 119 3.31 -19.93 -2.85
C LYS A 119 3.39 -18.46 -3.26
N GLU A 120 2.33 -17.71 -3.01
CA GLU A 120 2.39 -16.26 -3.17
C GLU A 120 3.27 -15.69 -2.07
N SER A 121 4.38 -15.12 -2.48
CA SER A 121 5.48 -14.78 -1.60
C SER A 121 5.60 -13.30 -1.29
N THR A 122 4.93 -12.40 -2.04
CA THR A 122 5.18 -10.97 -1.93
C THR A 122 4.47 -10.32 -0.73
N GLY A 123 5.24 -9.73 0.17
CA GLY A 123 4.77 -8.95 1.32
C GLY A 123 5.01 -7.45 1.18
N LEU A 124 5.49 -7.00 0.02
CA LEU A 124 5.81 -5.62 -0.32
C LEU A 124 5.45 -5.36 -1.80
N VAL A 125 5.39 -4.11 -2.21
CA VAL A 125 5.20 -3.76 -3.61
C VAL A 125 6.54 -3.90 -4.35
N THR A 126 6.53 -4.48 -5.55
CA THR A 126 7.71 -4.51 -6.42
C THR A 126 7.47 -3.58 -7.61
N ARG A 127 8.34 -2.60 -7.78
CA ARG A 127 8.33 -1.66 -8.90
C ARG A 127 9.35 -2.06 -9.93
N PHE A 128 8.91 -2.30 -11.15
CA PHE A 128 9.77 -2.48 -12.32
C PHE A 128 9.82 -1.18 -13.13
N THR A 129 11.01 -0.68 -13.34
CA THR A 129 11.26 0.59 -14.03
C THR A 129 12.44 0.48 -14.99
N ILE A 130 12.40 1.25 -16.08
CA ILE A 130 13.58 1.43 -16.95
C ILE A 130 14.49 2.59 -16.48
N ARG A 131 14.03 3.34 -15.47
CA ARG A 131 14.80 4.45 -14.91
C ARG A 131 15.96 3.93 -14.08
N PRO A 132 17.10 4.65 -14.05
CA PRO A 132 18.24 4.23 -13.24
C PRO A 132 17.88 4.14 -11.75
N VAL A 133 18.11 2.98 -11.15
CA VAL A 133 18.06 2.76 -9.70
C VAL A 133 19.50 2.74 -9.19
N ILE A 134 19.90 3.81 -8.52
CA ILE A 134 21.29 3.99 -8.08
C ILE A 134 21.41 3.53 -6.63
N GLY A 135 22.06 2.38 -6.41
CA GLY A 135 22.38 1.86 -5.08
C GLY A 135 23.57 2.58 -4.42
N LEU A 136 23.99 2.05 -3.28
CA LEU A 136 25.23 2.44 -2.61
C LEU A 136 26.33 1.37 -2.86
N PRO A 137 27.62 1.72 -2.70
CA PRO A 137 28.70 0.75 -2.83
C PRO A 137 28.49 -0.48 -1.91
N GLY A 138 28.41 -1.68 -2.50
CA GLY A 138 28.11 -2.93 -1.80
C GLY A 138 26.66 -3.13 -1.35
N MET A 139 25.79 -2.17 -1.60
CA MET A 139 24.35 -2.18 -1.26
C MET A 139 23.52 -1.72 -2.46
N PRO A 140 23.41 -2.53 -3.51
CA PRO A 140 22.76 -2.14 -4.75
C PRO A 140 21.24 -2.23 -4.72
N VAL A 141 20.64 -2.84 -3.69
CA VAL A 141 19.19 -3.06 -3.58
C VAL A 141 18.55 -1.84 -2.94
N ALA A 142 17.73 -1.12 -3.69
CA ALA A 142 17.01 0.07 -3.23
C ALA A 142 15.62 -0.29 -2.72
N CYS A 143 15.31 0.14 -1.50
CA CYS A 143 14.06 -0.09 -0.83
C CYS A 143 13.41 1.23 -0.42
N ARG A 144 12.14 1.45 -0.79
CA ARG A 144 11.32 2.52 -0.22
C ARG A 144 10.81 2.06 1.14
N MET A 145 10.93 2.91 2.14
CA MET A 145 10.62 2.55 3.51
C MET A 145 9.20 2.98 3.90
N LEU A 146 8.66 2.30 4.90
CA LEU A 146 7.49 2.80 5.63
C LEU A 146 7.92 3.93 6.57
N SER A 147 7.02 4.86 6.80
CA SER A 147 7.16 5.85 7.87
C SER A 147 6.68 5.29 9.23
N GLU A 148 6.91 6.02 10.30
CA GLU A 148 6.34 5.70 11.61
C GLU A 148 4.81 5.68 11.58
N THR A 149 4.19 6.68 10.95
CA THR A 149 2.73 6.75 10.82
C THR A 149 2.16 5.63 9.95
N ASP A 150 2.92 5.14 8.96
CA ASP A 150 2.52 3.96 8.18
C ASP A 150 2.43 2.71 9.07
N ILE A 151 3.41 2.52 9.97
CA ILE A 151 3.40 1.40 10.93
C ILE A 151 2.18 1.49 11.85
N ILE A 152 1.88 2.67 12.38
CA ILE A 152 0.68 2.89 13.20
C ILE A 152 -0.60 2.56 12.42
N LYS A 153 -0.71 3.03 11.18
CA LYS A 153 -1.85 2.73 10.31
C LYS A 153 -1.98 1.24 10.02
N ILE A 154 -0.87 0.53 9.77
CA ILE A 154 -0.85 -0.92 9.54
C ILE A 154 -1.34 -1.68 10.77
N MET A 155 -0.83 -1.34 11.95
CA MET A 155 -1.21 -2.02 13.20
C MET A 155 -2.70 -1.80 13.51
N ALA A 156 -3.15 -0.57 13.44
CA ALA A 156 -4.55 -0.26 13.68
C ALA A 156 -5.48 -0.86 12.61
N ASN A 157 -5.10 -0.85 11.33
CA ASN A 157 -5.83 -1.52 10.26
C ASN A 157 -5.95 -3.03 10.53
N ALA A 158 -4.86 -3.68 10.96
CA ALA A 158 -4.89 -5.09 11.34
C ALA A 158 -5.90 -5.34 12.47
N PHE A 159 -5.92 -4.50 13.51
CA PHE A 159 -6.89 -4.64 14.60
C PHE A 159 -8.33 -4.38 14.13
N MET A 160 -8.56 -3.29 13.41
CA MET A 160 -9.91 -2.84 13.06
C MET A 160 -10.60 -3.71 12.00
N GLU A 161 -9.85 -4.42 11.16
CA GLU A 161 -10.36 -5.21 10.05
C GLU A 161 -10.29 -6.73 10.26
N ASP A 162 -9.33 -7.23 11.05
CA ASP A 162 -9.16 -8.67 11.27
C ASP A 162 -9.89 -9.19 12.52
N PHE A 163 -10.37 -8.28 13.38
CA PHE A 163 -11.24 -8.65 14.49
C PHE A 163 -12.70 -8.29 14.17
N ASP A 164 -13.59 -9.14 14.66
CA ASP A 164 -15.04 -8.92 14.52
C ASP A 164 -15.44 -7.65 15.27
N ARG A 165 -15.85 -6.64 14.50
CA ARG A 165 -16.23 -5.33 14.99
C ARG A 165 -17.30 -5.38 16.08
N ASP A 166 -18.26 -6.32 15.98
CA ASP A 166 -19.37 -6.43 16.93
C ASP A 166 -18.88 -6.97 18.28
N THR A 167 -17.68 -7.54 18.33
CA THR A 167 -17.05 -8.04 19.57
C THR A 167 -16.08 -7.03 20.19
N VAL A 168 -15.80 -5.91 19.50
CA VAL A 168 -14.92 -4.87 20.01
C VAL A 168 -15.59 -4.11 21.14
N THR A 169 -15.06 -4.26 22.34
CA THR A 169 -15.41 -3.39 23.47
C THR A 169 -14.52 -2.15 23.39
N ALA A 170 -15.11 -1.00 23.10
CA ALA A 170 -14.37 0.26 23.08
C ALA A 170 -13.78 0.58 24.46
N LEU A 171 -12.63 1.23 24.48
CA LEU A 171 -12.02 1.70 25.73
C LEU A 171 -12.93 2.70 26.43
N GLU A 172 -13.07 2.54 27.73
CA GLU A 172 -13.80 3.48 28.57
C GLU A 172 -13.07 4.83 28.63
N PRO A 173 -13.80 5.96 28.73
CA PRO A 173 -13.18 7.29 28.85
C PRO A 173 -12.13 7.38 29.95
N LYS A 174 -12.32 6.67 31.08
CA LYS A 174 -11.39 6.60 32.17
C LYS A 174 -10.06 5.94 31.78
N GLN A 175 -10.11 4.85 31.02
CA GLN A 175 -8.91 4.15 30.54
C GLN A 175 -8.11 5.03 29.57
N ILE A 176 -8.79 5.73 28.67
CA ILE A 176 -8.18 6.67 27.74
C ILE A 176 -7.50 7.79 28.53
N GLU A 177 -8.19 8.39 29.48
CA GLU A 177 -7.67 9.49 30.31
C GLU A 177 -6.47 9.04 31.18
N GLU A 178 -6.47 7.83 31.68
CA GLU A 178 -5.32 7.26 32.41
C GLU A 178 -4.08 7.17 31.53
N VAL A 179 -4.22 6.77 30.26
CA VAL A 179 -3.13 6.77 29.29
C VAL A 179 -2.68 8.20 28.98
N MET A 180 -3.60 9.10 28.68
CA MET A 180 -3.31 10.49 28.38
C MET A 180 -2.57 11.18 29.52
N ALA A 181 -3.03 10.99 30.77
CA ALA A 181 -2.37 11.57 31.96
C ALA A 181 -0.94 11.07 32.15
N ARG A 182 -0.69 9.75 31.93
CA ARG A 182 0.68 9.22 31.98
C ARG A 182 1.55 9.83 30.91
N MET A 183 1.03 9.99 29.68
CA MET A 183 1.80 10.54 28.56
C MET A 183 2.09 12.03 28.76
N ARG A 184 1.16 12.82 29.31
CA ARG A 184 1.41 14.21 29.69
C ARG A 184 2.58 14.34 30.66
N ALA A 185 2.65 13.43 31.65
CA ALA A 185 3.73 13.44 32.65
C ALA A 185 5.12 13.06 32.07
N LYS A 186 5.16 12.36 30.93
CA LYS A 186 6.39 11.93 30.27
C LYS A 186 6.81 12.85 29.11
N ALA A 187 5.93 13.74 28.68
CA ALA A 187 6.18 14.61 27.53
C ALA A 187 7.34 15.57 27.80
N ALA A 188 8.27 15.62 26.86
CA ALA A 188 9.31 16.64 26.82
C ALA A 188 8.71 18.02 26.52
N ARG A 189 9.49 19.09 26.76
CA ARG A 189 9.07 20.46 26.43
C ARG A 189 9.00 20.66 24.92
N ASP A 190 9.99 20.14 24.20
CA ASP A 190 10.18 20.29 22.76
C ASP A 190 10.00 18.92 22.06
N PRO A 191 9.72 18.90 20.74
CA PRO A 191 9.69 17.65 19.96
C PRO A 191 10.98 16.83 20.11
N VAL A 192 10.83 15.51 20.26
CA VAL A 192 11.94 14.59 20.54
C VAL A 192 12.69 14.19 19.27
N ASP A 193 11.96 14.06 18.16
CA ASP A 193 12.51 13.67 16.85
C ASP A 193 11.68 14.21 15.68
N ARG A 194 11.56 13.45 14.58
CA ARG A 194 10.95 13.91 13.33
C ARG A 194 9.43 13.86 13.28
N LEU A 195 8.75 13.21 14.24
CA LEU A 195 7.28 13.16 14.23
C LEU A 195 6.72 14.58 14.44
N THR A 196 5.83 15.00 13.59
CA THR A 196 5.21 16.33 13.61
C THR A 196 3.74 16.27 13.98
N GLU A 197 3.16 17.39 14.34
CA GLU A 197 1.71 17.52 14.53
C GLU A 197 0.94 17.20 13.24
N ASP A 198 1.50 17.54 12.06
CA ASP A 198 0.93 17.22 10.76
C ASP A 198 0.88 15.71 10.50
N ASP A 199 1.88 14.95 10.96
CA ASP A 199 1.88 13.50 10.85
C ASP A 199 0.77 12.86 11.68
N VAL A 200 0.51 13.39 12.88
CA VAL A 200 -0.59 12.92 13.74
C VAL A 200 -1.94 13.32 13.19
N TYR A 201 -2.04 14.52 12.59
CA TYR A 201 -3.24 14.95 11.89
C TYR A 201 -3.53 14.06 10.66
N ASP A 202 -2.51 13.66 9.89
CA ASP A 202 -2.67 12.70 8.78
C ASP A 202 -3.14 11.30 9.27
N LEU A 203 -2.73 10.89 10.49
CA LEU A 203 -3.32 9.71 11.13
C LEU A 203 -4.82 9.89 11.36
N PHE A 204 -5.24 11.00 11.97
CA PHE A 204 -6.65 11.30 12.19
C PHE A 204 -7.47 11.26 10.90
N GLU A 205 -7.02 11.93 9.83
CA GLU A 205 -7.68 11.95 8.51
C GLU A 205 -7.81 10.53 7.91
N TYR A 206 -6.78 9.67 8.10
CA TYR A 206 -6.83 8.29 7.67
C TYR A 206 -7.93 7.50 8.40
N PHE A 207 -8.04 7.63 9.73
CA PHE A 207 -9.05 6.93 10.51
C PHE A 207 -10.45 7.46 10.26
N GLU A 208 -10.62 8.76 10.08
CA GLU A 208 -11.89 9.38 9.66
C GLU A 208 -12.35 8.86 8.29
N ARG A 209 -11.42 8.63 7.38
CA ARG A 209 -11.75 8.13 6.04
C ARG A 209 -12.16 6.66 6.04
N TYR A 210 -11.40 5.79 6.70
CA TYR A 210 -11.55 4.34 6.57
C TYR A 210 -12.26 3.68 7.75
N PHE A 211 -12.21 4.29 8.94
CA PHE A 211 -12.66 3.69 10.20
C PHE A 211 -13.60 4.56 11.02
N ARG A 212 -14.21 5.56 10.41
CA ARG A 212 -15.12 6.53 11.07
C ARG A 212 -16.13 5.88 12.03
N ASN A 213 -16.66 4.73 11.64
CA ASN A 213 -17.69 4.03 12.40
C ASN A 213 -17.13 2.93 13.32
N HIS A 214 -15.81 2.73 13.40
CA HIS A 214 -15.23 1.68 14.23
C HIS A 214 -15.28 2.07 15.72
N PRO A 215 -15.68 1.15 16.66
CA PRO A 215 -15.83 1.48 18.07
C PRO A 215 -14.59 2.11 18.71
N SER A 216 -13.40 1.59 18.42
CA SER A 216 -12.14 2.13 18.95
C SER A 216 -11.85 3.55 18.45
N HIS A 217 -12.21 3.89 17.19
CA HIS A 217 -12.05 5.25 16.70
C HIS A 217 -13.08 6.21 17.28
N ILE A 218 -14.35 5.77 17.39
CA ILE A 218 -15.42 6.57 18.00
C ILE A 218 -15.09 6.93 19.47
N ALA A 219 -14.47 6.00 20.21
CA ALA A 219 -14.06 6.24 21.58
C ALA A 219 -13.03 7.36 21.71
N LEU A 220 -12.14 7.47 20.71
CA LEU A 220 -11.15 8.54 20.59
C LEU A 220 -11.80 9.81 20.02
N LYS A 221 -12.61 10.50 20.83
CA LYS A 221 -13.29 11.75 20.45
C LYS A 221 -12.31 12.77 19.87
N PRO A 222 -12.79 13.73 19.04
CA PRO A 222 -11.93 14.77 18.45
C PRO A 222 -11.06 15.54 19.45
N ALA A 223 -11.47 15.62 20.72
CA ALA A 223 -10.68 16.25 21.78
C ALA A 223 -9.37 15.48 22.06
N TYR A 224 -9.43 14.14 22.12
CA TYR A 224 -8.22 13.32 22.32
C TYR A 224 -7.28 13.41 21.13
N TRP A 225 -7.79 13.39 19.90
CA TRP A 225 -6.98 13.54 18.71
C TRP A 225 -6.21 14.87 18.70
N ARG A 226 -6.89 15.99 19.03
CA ARG A 226 -6.24 17.30 19.12
C ARG A 226 -5.14 17.33 20.17
N GLU A 227 -5.33 16.66 21.28
CA GLU A 227 -4.29 16.56 22.29
C GLU A 227 -3.14 15.64 21.85
N MET A 228 -3.44 14.52 21.19
CA MET A 228 -2.43 13.62 20.65
C MET A 228 -1.55 14.29 19.60
N GLU A 229 -2.10 15.21 18.78
CA GLU A 229 -1.33 16.01 17.82
C GLU A 229 -0.17 16.76 18.48
N THR A 230 -0.42 17.42 19.61
CA THR A 230 0.60 18.19 20.32
C THR A 230 1.44 17.36 21.28
N LEU A 231 0.93 16.24 21.75
CA LEU A 231 1.56 15.39 22.75
C LEU A 231 2.54 14.38 22.13
N ALA A 232 2.12 13.68 21.07
CA ALA A 232 2.90 12.59 20.49
C ALA A 232 4.30 13.01 19.99
N PRO A 233 4.51 14.17 19.36
CA PRO A 233 5.85 14.62 18.96
C PRO A 233 6.82 14.82 20.11
N ARG A 234 6.32 15.05 21.32
CA ARG A 234 7.11 15.30 22.54
C ARG A 234 7.36 14.05 23.37
N LEU A 235 6.95 12.88 22.88
CA LEU A 235 7.14 11.59 23.56
C LEU A 235 8.25 10.78 22.90
N ALA A 236 9.00 10.04 23.70
CA ALA A 236 9.91 9.00 23.19
C ALA A 236 9.13 7.89 22.48
N ILE A 237 9.78 7.18 21.55
CA ILE A 237 9.15 6.13 20.72
C ILE A 237 8.30 5.15 21.53
N PRO A 238 8.77 4.56 22.64
CA PRO A 238 7.94 3.61 23.39
C PRO A 238 6.65 4.25 23.95
N ASP A 239 6.76 5.48 24.47
CA ASP A 239 5.64 6.17 25.10
C ASP A 239 4.60 6.63 24.08
N ARG A 240 5.04 7.23 22.96
CA ARG A 240 4.08 7.61 21.91
C ARG A 240 3.48 6.40 21.18
N THR A 241 4.20 5.28 21.07
CA THR A 241 3.62 4.05 20.54
C THR A 241 2.58 3.47 21.49
N GLU A 242 2.78 3.56 22.81
CA GLU A 242 1.75 3.22 23.80
C GLU A 242 0.54 4.14 23.69
N LEU A 243 0.74 5.45 23.48
CA LEU A 243 -0.34 6.41 23.20
C LEU A 243 -1.15 5.99 21.98
N PHE A 244 -0.51 5.68 20.86
CA PHE A 244 -1.20 5.15 19.66
C PHE A 244 -1.79 3.76 19.87
N GLY A 245 -1.37 3.03 20.90
CA GLY A 245 -1.95 1.77 21.34
C GLY A 245 -3.45 1.85 21.63
N LEU A 246 -3.96 3.04 21.92
CA LEU A 246 -5.40 3.30 22.04
C LEU A 246 -6.19 2.88 20.78
N LEU A 247 -5.56 2.94 19.59
CA LEU A 247 -6.17 2.55 18.31
C LEU A 247 -6.38 1.05 18.16
N TRP A 248 -5.61 0.23 18.86
CA TRP A 248 -5.75 -1.23 18.91
C TRP A 248 -6.02 -1.75 20.32
N ASN A 249 -6.84 -0.98 21.05
CA ASN A 249 -7.35 -1.34 22.38
C ASN A 249 -6.23 -1.74 23.37
N LEU A 250 -5.09 -1.07 23.30
CA LEU A 250 -3.92 -1.29 24.17
C LEU A 250 -3.39 -2.73 24.13
N THR A 251 -3.59 -3.48 23.04
CA THR A 251 -3.10 -4.85 22.88
C THR A 251 -1.57 -4.88 23.01
N PRO A 252 -1.00 -5.49 24.07
CA PRO A 252 0.42 -5.33 24.41
C PRO A 252 1.37 -5.87 23.34
N THR A 253 1.06 -7.03 22.75
CA THR A 253 1.90 -7.63 21.71
C THR A 253 1.96 -6.74 20.45
N MET A 254 0.85 -6.13 20.05
CA MET A 254 0.82 -5.20 18.91
C MET A 254 1.67 -3.96 19.21
N THR A 255 1.55 -3.39 20.40
CA THR A 255 2.37 -2.24 20.84
C THR A 255 3.86 -2.58 20.86
N ARG A 256 4.26 -3.75 21.39
CA ARG A 256 5.66 -4.20 21.41
C ARG A 256 6.25 -4.32 20.03
N VAL A 257 5.51 -4.92 19.08
CA VAL A 257 5.97 -5.05 17.69
C VAL A 257 6.03 -3.70 17.00
N ALA A 258 5.08 -2.79 17.20
CA ALA A 258 5.13 -1.44 16.68
C ALA A 258 6.37 -0.68 17.18
N VAL A 259 6.69 -0.74 18.49
CA VAL A 259 7.92 -0.18 19.06
C VAL A 259 9.16 -0.75 18.39
N LYS A 260 9.23 -2.08 18.19
CA LYS A 260 10.36 -2.75 17.51
C LYS A 260 10.58 -2.21 16.10
N LEU A 261 9.52 -2.08 15.31
CA LEU A 261 9.57 -1.58 13.93
C LEU A 261 9.94 -0.10 13.86
N ILE A 262 9.33 0.74 14.69
CA ILE A 262 9.61 2.18 14.73
C ILE A 262 11.03 2.44 15.22
N THR A 263 11.52 1.67 16.20
CA THR A 263 12.90 1.75 16.67
C THR A 263 13.90 1.40 15.57
N ALA A 264 13.60 0.39 14.74
CA ALA A 264 14.43 0.06 13.58
C ALA A 264 14.49 1.20 12.56
N LEU A 265 13.37 1.88 12.29
CA LEU A 265 13.36 3.09 11.45
C LEU A 265 14.17 4.22 12.05
N SER A 266 14.11 4.42 13.37
CA SER A 266 14.86 5.48 14.06
C SER A 266 16.36 5.27 13.98
N GLN A 267 16.86 4.02 14.03
CA GLN A 267 18.27 3.69 13.84
C GLN A 267 18.81 4.13 12.46
N LEU A 268 17.93 4.20 11.47
CA LEU A 268 18.21 4.69 10.11
C LEU A 268 17.88 6.18 9.94
N GLY A 269 17.41 6.88 10.98
CA GLY A 269 16.99 8.28 10.91
C GLY A 269 15.67 8.51 10.17
N PHE A 270 14.77 7.53 10.16
CA PHE A 270 13.46 7.58 9.49
C PHE A 270 13.58 7.93 7.99
N PRO A 271 14.31 7.15 7.19
CA PRO A 271 14.53 7.45 5.78
C PRO A 271 13.33 7.09 4.92
N ASP A 272 13.12 7.82 3.81
CA ASP A 272 12.19 7.43 2.76
C ASP A 272 12.74 6.28 1.92
N GLU A 273 14.08 6.20 1.78
CA GLU A 273 14.80 5.20 1.01
C GLU A 273 15.98 4.64 1.79
N ALA A 274 16.17 3.33 1.73
CA ALA A 274 17.31 2.64 2.30
C ALA A 274 17.86 1.58 1.32
N PHE A 275 19.07 1.13 1.56
CA PHE A 275 19.80 0.24 0.67
C PHE A 275 20.33 -0.96 1.44
N CYS A 276 20.28 -2.13 0.79
CA CYS A 276 20.81 -3.37 1.36
C CYS A 276 21.62 -4.16 0.30
N PRO A 277 22.44 -5.13 0.73
CA PRO A 277 23.23 -5.98 -0.17
C PRO A 277 22.34 -6.98 -0.91
N MET A 278 22.84 -7.55 -2.01
CA MET A 278 22.16 -8.59 -2.79
C MET A 278 21.73 -9.79 -1.95
N ALA A 279 22.45 -10.11 -0.88
CA ALA A 279 22.10 -11.19 0.06
C ALA A 279 20.69 -11.00 0.70
N ALA A 280 20.12 -9.80 0.67
CA ALA A 280 18.76 -9.54 1.11
C ALA A 280 17.70 -10.14 0.16
N LEU A 281 18.05 -10.34 -1.12
CA LEU A 281 17.16 -10.88 -2.16
C LEU A 281 17.37 -12.38 -2.45
N GLU A 282 18.39 -13.01 -1.86
CA GLU A 282 18.69 -14.41 -2.12
C GLU A 282 17.56 -15.35 -1.60
N PRO A 283 16.87 -16.10 -2.47
CA PRO A 283 15.76 -16.97 -2.05
C PRO A 283 16.17 -18.04 -1.03
N LYS A 284 17.41 -18.55 -1.15
CA LYS A 284 17.96 -19.57 -0.25
C LYS A 284 18.19 -19.08 1.18
N ARG A 285 18.17 -17.75 1.40
CA ARG A 285 18.43 -17.11 2.68
C ARG A 285 17.21 -16.36 3.22
N SER A 286 16.01 -16.71 2.80
CA SER A 286 14.78 -16.00 3.14
C SER A 286 14.81 -14.57 2.61
N SER A 287 14.51 -14.39 1.31
CA SER A 287 14.47 -13.10 0.64
C SER A 287 13.49 -12.14 1.33
N ILE A 288 13.81 -10.83 1.37
CA ILE A 288 12.90 -9.80 1.88
C ILE A 288 11.63 -9.63 1.01
N ILE A 289 11.61 -10.17 -0.21
CA ILE A 289 10.40 -10.25 -1.03
C ILE A 289 9.43 -11.27 -0.44
N ASP A 290 9.96 -12.36 0.11
CA ASP A 290 9.14 -13.44 0.65
C ASP A 290 8.46 -12.99 1.96
N VAL A 291 7.15 -13.05 1.95
CA VAL A 291 6.32 -12.68 3.08
C VAL A 291 6.56 -13.55 4.31
N GLU A 292 6.91 -14.82 4.10
CA GLU A 292 7.20 -15.76 5.21
C GLU A 292 8.46 -15.38 5.98
N THR A 293 9.33 -14.55 5.41
CA THR A 293 10.48 -13.96 6.12
C THR A 293 10.06 -13.15 7.36
N MET A 294 8.82 -12.63 7.40
CA MET A 294 8.27 -11.97 8.58
C MET A 294 7.76 -12.94 9.67
N ALA A 295 7.79 -14.24 9.48
CA ALA A 295 7.21 -15.21 10.43
C ALA A 295 7.78 -15.08 11.86
N THR A 296 9.05 -14.64 11.99
CA THR A 296 9.70 -14.39 13.27
C THR A 296 9.55 -12.97 13.81
N LEU A 297 8.62 -12.17 13.28
CA LEU A 297 8.48 -10.75 13.64
C LEU A 297 8.21 -10.52 15.13
N GLY A 298 7.50 -11.44 15.79
CA GLY A 298 7.19 -11.39 17.23
C GLY A 298 8.33 -11.83 18.15
N GLU A 299 9.42 -12.35 17.59
CA GLU A 299 10.56 -12.95 18.31
C GLU A 299 11.85 -12.16 18.01
N ASP A 300 12.90 -12.42 18.81
CA ASP A 300 14.24 -11.91 18.52
C ASP A 300 14.96 -12.86 17.58
N SER A 301 15.60 -12.33 16.53
CA SER A 301 16.33 -13.10 15.54
C SER A 301 17.78 -12.67 15.41
N THR A 302 18.68 -13.66 15.22
CA THR A 302 20.09 -13.41 14.90
C THR A 302 20.35 -13.24 13.40
N ASP A 303 19.38 -13.53 12.54
CA ASP A 303 19.48 -13.30 11.11
C ASP A 303 19.33 -11.80 10.81
N ARG A 304 20.47 -11.14 10.52
CA ARG A 304 20.54 -9.71 10.31
C ARG A 304 21.02 -9.35 8.92
N VAL A 305 20.53 -8.23 8.44
CA VAL A 305 20.88 -7.63 7.16
C VAL A 305 21.43 -6.22 7.41
N PRO A 306 22.63 -5.90 6.91
CA PRO A 306 23.14 -4.54 6.97
C PRO A 306 22.31 -3.65 6.04
N VAL A 307 21.91 -2.48 6.56
CA VAL A 307 21.12 -1.48 5.84
C VAL A 307 21.80 -0.12 5.96
N ALA A 308 21.80 0.65 4.89
CA ALA A 308 22.37 1.99 4.89
C ALA A 308 21.45 3.00 4.19
N THR A 309 21.63 4.28 4.50
CA THR A 309 20.93 5.39 3.84
C THR A 309 21.91 6.30 3.11
N ARG A 310 21.41 7.11 2.18
CA ARG A 310 22.24 8.12 1.49
C ARG A 310 22.81 9.17 2.43
N MET A 311 22.18 9.38 3.57
CA MET A 311 22.64 10.33 4.60
C MET A 311 23.74 9.74 5.50
N GLY A 312 24.16 8.49 5.26
CA GLY A 312 25.26 7.85 5.96
C GLY A 312 24.89 7.05 7.20
N GLN A 313 23.60 6.99 7.60
CA GLN A 313 23.14 6.12 8.68
C GLN A 313 23.31 4.66 8.26
N ARG A 314 23.66 3.81 9.23
CA ARG A 314 23.80 2.37 9.03
C ARG A 314 23.25 1.63 10.24
N ALA A 315 22.58 0.51 9.99
CA ALA A 315 22.08 -0.39 11.01
C ALA A 315 22.12 -1.84 10.51
N ASP A 316 22.34 -2.77 11.43
CA ASP A 316 22.12 -4.19 11.17
C ASP A 316 20.73 -4.54 11.69
N LEU A 317 19.76 -4.73 10.80
CA LEU A 317 18.37 -5.01 11.15
C LEU A 317 18.10 -6.52 11.08
N GLU A 318 17.26 -7.02 11.96
CA GLU A 318 16.69 -8.34 11.80
C GLU A 318 15.98 -8.43 10.44
N ARG A 319 16.19 -9.51 9.70
CA ARG A 319 15.63 -9.67 8.36
C ARG A 319 14.10 -9.58 8.35
N ALA A 320 13.43 -10.16 9.35
CA ALA A 320 11.98 -10.06 9.51
C ALA A 320 11.52 -8.60 9.72
N VAL A 321 12.27 -7.82 10.50
CA VAL A 321 12.01 -6.40 10.73
C VAL A 321 12.21 -5.60 9.44
N LEU A 322 13.33 -5.83 8.73
CA LEU A 322 13.56 -5.17 7.43
C LEU A 322 12.43 -5.48 6.45
N THR A 323 12.02 -6.74 6.31
CA THR A 323 10.89 -7.15 5.46
C THR A 323 9.59 -6.45 5.86
N ALA A 324 9.36 -6.27 7.16
CA ALA A 324 8.18 -5.60 7.68
C ALA A 324 8.14 -4.10 7.34
N ILE A 325 9.28 -3.39 7.46
CA ILE A 325 9.36 -1.92 7.27
C ILE A 325 9.64 -1.49 5.82
N VAL A 326 9.98 -2.40 4.90
CA VAL A 326 10.06 -2.09 3.47
C VAL A 326 8.67 -2.02 2.86
N ALA A 327 8.33 -0.90 2.24
CA ALA A 327 7.09 -0.69 1.51
C ALA A 327 7.18 -1.18 0.07
N GLU A 328 8.29 -0.83 -0.62
CA GLU A 328 8.50 -1.09 -2.05
C GLU A 328 9.94 -1.46 -2.32
N LEU A 329 10.13 -2.43 -3.19
CA LEU A 329 11.41 -2.78 -3.79
C LEU A 329 11.48 -2.19 -5.20
N GLN A 330 12.58 -1.48 -5.52
CA GLN A 330 12.78 -0.86 -6.83
C GLN A 330 13.72 -1.72 -7.67
N LEU A 331 13.23 -2.18 -8.82
CA LEU A 331 13.97 -3.06 -9.73
C LEU A 331 14.13 -2.39 -11.10
N GLN A 332 15.39 -2.09 -11.45
CA GLN A 332 15.71 -1.56 -12.78
C GLN A 332 15.75 -2.68 -13.79
N LEU A 333 14.88 -2.62 -14.81
CA LEU A 333 14.94 -3.52 -15.96
C LEU A 333 16.24 -3.27 -16.75
N ALA A 334 16.93 -4.35 -17.13
CA ALA A 334 18.16 -4.25 -17.91
C ALA A 334 17.88 -3.76 -19.34
N ASP A 335 16.74 -4.14 -19.90
CA ASP A 335 16.27 -3.78 -21.24
C ASP A 335 14.87 -3.16 -21.14
N LYS A 336 14.52 -2.28 -22.10
CA LYS A 336 13.14 -1.78 -22.24
C LYS A 336 12.27 -2.82 -22.95
N PRO A 337 11.25 -3.40 -22.27
CA PRO A 337 10.40 -4.42 -22.87
C PRO A 337 9.44 -3.85 -23.91
N PHE A 338 8.72 -2.77 -23.55
CA PHE A 338 7.69 -2.13 -24.35
C PHE A 338 7.76 -0.61 -24.25
N ASP A 339 7.17 0.09 -25.22
CA ASP A 339 7.23 1.55 -25.30
C ASP A 339 6.49 2.26 -24.17
N PHE A 340 5.50 1.62 -23.55
CA PHE A 340 4.78 2.22 -22.43
C PHE A 340 5.69 2.50 -21.23
N PHE A 341 6.80 1.78 -21.07
CA PHE A 341 7.80 2.04 -20.01
C PHE A 341 8.48 3.40 -20.11
N ASP A 342 8.41 4.08 -21.24
CA ASP A 342 8.93 5.45 -21.35
C ASP A 342 8.19 6.41 -20.41
N HIS A 343 6.92 6.13 -20.11
CA HIS A 343 6.06 7.00 -19.31
C HIS A 343 5.50 6.34 -18.04
N THR A 344 5.65 5.02 -17.92
CA THR A 344 4.92 4.23 -16.91
C THR A 344 5.83 3.19 -16.28
N ASP A 345 5.76 3.02 -14.97
CA ASP A 345 6.35 1.87 -14.28
C ASP A 345 5.32 0.75 -14.12
N LEU A 346 5.78 -0.48 -13.93
CA LEU A 346 4.93 -1.62 -13.64
C LEU A 346 5.04 -1.96 -12.15
N LEU A 347 3.90 -2.11 -11.48
CA LEU A 347 3.84 -2.46 -10.06
C LEU A 347 3.25 -3.85 -9.86
N ASP A 348 3.98 -4.70 -9.13
CA ASP A 348 3.45 -5.94 -8.55
C ASP A 348 2.94 -5.67 -7.13
N PHE A 349 1.62 -5.77 -6.96
CA PHE A 349 1.01 -5.65 -5.64
C PHE A 349 0.86 -7.01 -4.97
N PRO A 350 1.13 -7.07 -3.65
CA PRO A 350 0.79 -8.25 -2.86
C PRO A 350 -0.70 -8.58 -3.03
N GLY A 351 -1.01 -9.87 -3.19
CA GLY A 351 -2.40 -10.30 -3.44
C GLY A 351 -3.34 -9.95 -2.30
N ALA A 352 -4.51 -9.43 -2.66
CA ALA A 352 -5.58 -9.20 -1.70
C ALA A 352 -5.94 -10.50 -0.98
N ARG A 353 -6.15 -10.43 0.33
CA ARG A 353 -6.40 -11.58 1.20
C ARG A 353 -7.69 -11.43 1.97
N THR A 354 -8.30 -12.57 2.27
CA THR A 354 -9.45 -12.61 3.18
C THR A 354 -9.04 -12.12 4.56
N ARG A 355 -9.86 -11.26 5.16
CA ARG A 355 -9.69 -10.76 6.52
C ARG A 355 -10.08 -11.80 7.56
N GLY A 356 -9.47 -11.74 8.73
CA GLY A 356 -9.89 -12.48 9.91
C GLY A 356 -11.27 -12.01 10.41
N LYS A 357 -11.90 -12.83 11.24
CA LYS A 357 -13.12 -12.48 11.98
C LYS A 357 -13.01 -13.02 13.41
N GLU A 358 -11.82 -12.87 13.98
CA GLU A 358 -11.57 -13.31 15.34
C GLU A 358 -12.28 -12.39 16.33
N SER A 359 -12.68 -12.95 17.50
CA SER A 359 -13.25 -12.11 18.55
C SER A 359 -12.19 -11.16 19.13
N ALA A 360 -12.51 -9.87 19.19
CA ALA A 360 -11.64 -8.85 19.76
C ALA A 360 -11.34 -9.06 21.26
N GLN A 361 -12.20 -9.82 21.97
CA GLN A 361 -11.94 -10.23 23.36
C GLN A 361 -10.69 -11.11 23.50
N ASN A 362 -10.26 -11.76 22.42
CA ASN A 362 -9.07 -12.60 22.37
C ASN A 362 -7.88 -11.88 21.70
N ALA A 363 -7.95 -10.56 21.48
CA ALA A 363 -6.98 -9.82 20.65
C ALA A 363 -5.52 -10.05 21.09
N GLU A 364 -5.22 -9.99 22.40
CA GLU A 364 -3.86 -10.25 22.88
C GLU A 364 -3.42 -11.69 22.64
N ARG A 365 -4.27 -12.66 22.87
CA ARG A 365 -3.95 -14.08 22.63
C ARG A 365 -3.71 -14.33 21.14
N GLU A 366 -4.56 -13.77 20.29
CA GLU A 366 -4.42 -13.88 18.83
C GLU A 366 -3.15 -13.16 18.35
N ALA A 367 -2.88 -11.95 18.84
CA ALA A 367 -1.67 -11.23 18.52
C ALA A 367 -0.40 -11.98 18.99
N ALA A 368 -0.41 -12.57 20.19
CA ALA A 368 0.72 -13.33 20.71
C ALA A 368 1.02 -14.58 19.88
N GLN A 369 0.00 -15.21 19.29
CA GLN A 369 0.15 -16.42 18.47
C GLN A 369 0.41 -16.11 16.99
N ASN A 370 -0.19 -15.05 16.45
CA ASN A 370 -0.31 -14.81 15.01
C ASN A 370 0.04 -13.37 14.59
N ILE A 371 0.90 -12.65 15.31
CA ILE A 371 1.23 -11.25 15.01
C ILE A 371 1.73 -11.06 13.58
N PHE A 372 2.48 -12.01 13.06
CA PHE A 372 2.93 -12.04 11.68
C PHE A 372 1.74 -11.96 10.70
N MET A 373 0.72 -12.81 10.90
CA MET A 373 -0.44 -12.88 10.02
C MET A 373 -1.27 -11.59 10.08
N LEU A 374 -1.46 -11.04 11.29
CA LEU A 374 -2.16 -9.77 11.51
C LEU A 374 -1.41 -8.62 10.81
N PHE A 375 -0.11 -8.49 11.08
CA PHE A 375 0.71 -7.44 10.47
C PHE A 375 0.72 -7.55 8.93
N ARG A 376 0.88 -8.74 8.38
CA ARG A 376 0.86 -9.00 6.94
C ARG A 376 -0.44 -8.53 6.29
N ARG A 377 -1.59 -8.89 6.86
CA ARG A 377 -2.91 -8.49 6.33
C ARG A 377 -3.10 -6.98 6.40
N GLY A 378 -2.77 -6.37 7.54
CA GLY A 378 -2.79 -4.92 7.71
C GLY A 378 -1.88 -4.20 6.74
N LYS A 379 -0.64 -4.69 6.54
CA LYS A 379 0.33 -4.11 5.60
C LYS A 379 -0.15 -4.15 4.15
N VAL A 380 -0.66 -5.29 3.69
CA VAL A 380 -1.17 -5.44 2.31
C VAL A 380 -2.32 -4.47 2.04
N ALA A 381 -3.27 -4.38 2.95
CA ALA A 381 -4.40 -3.46 2.80
C ALA A 381 -3.96 -1.99 2.87
N TYR A 382 -3.09 -1.67 3.83
CA TYR A 382 -2.57 -0.32 3.97
C TYR A 382 -1.75 0.13 2.75
N LEU A 383 -0.88 -0.72 2.21
CA LEU A 383 -0.12 -0.39 1.00
C LEU A 383 -1.05 -0.02 -0.16
N TYR A 384 -2.12 -0.77 -0.38
CA TYR A 384 -3.11 -0.41 -1.39
C TYR A 384 -3.72 0.97 -1.13
N GLN A 385 -4.18 1.23 0.10
CA GLN A 385 -4.76 2.52 0.50
C GLN A 385 -3.76 3.68 0.37
N ARG A 386 -2.49 3.45 0.72
CA ARG A 386 -1.42 4.43 0.57
C ARG A 386 -1.20 4.82 -0.89
N TYR A 387 -0.99 3.84 -1.77
CA TYR A 387 -0.76 4.09 -3.19
C TYR A 387 -1.97 4.73 -3.88
N LEU A 388 -3.17 4.41 -3.42
CA LEU A 388 -4.40 5.07 -3.85
C LEU A 388 -4.44 6.54 -3.40
N ALA A 389 -4.18 6.80 -2.13
CA ALA A 389 -4.18 8.15 -1.56
C ALA A 389 -3.07 9.05 -2.14
N GLU A 390 -1.91 8.45 -2.45
CA GLU A 390 -0.77 9.13 -3.09
C GLU A 390 -0.92 9.24 -4.63
N GLN A 391 -2.06 8.80 -5.19
CA GLN A 391 -2.36 8.84 -6.63
C GLN A 391 -1.30 8.12 -7.49
N GLU A 392 -0.64 7.11 -6.95
CA GLU A 392 0.35 6.31 -7.69
C GLU A 392 -0.29 5.19 -8.53
N LEU A 393 -1.50 4.75 -8.19
CA LEU A 393 -2.25 3.74 -8.96
C LEU A 393 -3.00 4.38 -10.12
N THR A 394 -2.31 4.72 -11.21
CA THR A 394 -2.92 5.42 -12.35
C THR A 394 -3.64 4.48 -13.31
N SER A 395 -3.23 3.22 -13.39
CA SER A 395 -3.88 2.17 -14.19
C SER A 395 -3.88 0.85 -13.43
N MET A 396 -4.91 0.04 -13.63
CA MET A 396 -5.07 -1.24 -12.93
C MET A 396 -5.33 -2.39 -13.92
N LEU A 397 -4.48 -3.42 -13.88
CA LEU A 397 -4.72 -4.73 -14.46
C LEU A 397 -5.31 -5.63 -13.37
N LEU A 398 -6.63 -5.73 -13.32
CA LEU A 398 -7.34 -6.55 -12.34
C LEU A 398 -7.37 -8.00 -12.81
N CYS A 399 -6.54 -8.86 -12.21
CA CYS A 399 -6.43 -10.27 -12.54
C CYS A 399 -7.42 -11.12 -11.74
N LEU A 400 -8.30 -11.82 -12.44
CA LEU A 400 -9.28 -12.73 -11.84
C LEU A 400 -9.30 -14.06 -12.59
N LYS A 401 -9.13 -15.18 -11.86
CA LYS A 401 -9.34 -16.53 -12.39
C LYS A 401 -10.77 -17.02 -12.09
N HIS A 402 -11.17 -18.12 -12.71
CA HIS A 402 -12.54 -18.64 -12.63
C HIS A 402 -13.00 -19.05 -11.22
N SER A 403 -12.11 -19.37 -10.30
CA SER A 403 -12.44 -20.00 -9.01
C SER A 403 -12.27 -19.14 -7.77
N ASN A 404 -11.92 -17.84 -7.89
CA ASN A 404 -11.59 -17.00 -6.72
C ASN A 404 -12.44 -15.74 -6.63
N GLN A 405 -13.71 -15.93 -6.38
CA GLN A 405 -14.64 -14.89 -5.96
C GLN A 405 -14.77 -14.83 -4.42
N GLU A 406 -13.79 -15.44 -3.70
CA GLU A 406 -13.84 -15.62 -2.25
C GLU A 406 -13.35 -14.40 -1.48
N VAL A 407 -12.55 -13.50 -2.10
CA VAL A 407 -12.03 -12.32 -1.43
C VAL A 407 -13.07 -11.20 -1.50
N ALA A 408 -13.95 -11.16 -0.52
CA ALA A 408 -15.08 -10.21 -0.46
C ALA A 408 -14.67 -8.73 -0.47
N THR A 409 -13.42 -8.40 -0.13
CA THR A 409 -12.92 -7.02 -0.09
C THR A 409 -12.52 -6.46 -1.47
N VAL A 410 -12.18 -7.31 -2.45
CA VAL A 410 -11.70 -6.88 -3.77
C VAL A 410 -12.70 -5.98 -4.51
N PRO A 411 -14.01 -6.31 -4.58
CA PRO A 411 -14.98 -5.44 -5.23
C PRO A 411 -15.01 -4.01 -4.66
N PHE A 412 -14.91 -3.87 -3.33
CA PHE A 412 -14.88 -2.57 -2.66
C PHE A 412 -13.58 -1.82 -2.94
N MET A 413 -12.44 -2.50 -2.91
CA MET A 413 -11.14 -1.90 -3.25
C MET A 413 -11.13 -1.36 -4.69
N VAL A 414 -11.65 -2.13 -5.63
CA VAL A 414 -11.75 -1.71 -7.04
C VAL A 414 -12.70 -0.53 -7.17
N ASN A 415 -13.85 -0.55 -6.50
CA ASN A 415 -14.79 0.57 -6.53
C ASN A 415 -14.17 1.85 -5.92
N ASP A 416 -13.48 1.76 -4.79
CA ASP A 416 -12.79 2.91 -4.16
C ASP A 416 -11.73 3.49 -5.12
N TRP A 417 -10.99 2.63 -5.83
CA TRP A 417 -10.04 3.06 -6.85
C TRP A 417 -10.74 3.77 -8.03
N ILE A 418 -11.85 3.22 -8.56
CA ILE A 418 -12.61 3.84 -9.65
C ILE A 418 -13.14 5.21 -9.23
N VAL A 419 -13.73 5.30 -8.05
CA VAL A 419 -14.26 6.57 -7.52
C VAL A 419 -13.15 7.62 -7.36
N SER A 420 -11.98 7.20 -6.89
CA SER A 420 -10.84 8.09 -6.64
C SER A 420 -10.14 8.54 -7.93
N THR A 421 -10.16 7.74 -9.00
CA THR A 421 -9.40 8.01 -10.25
C THR A 421 -10.27 8.47 -11.40
N HIS A 422 -11.47 7.92 -11.53
CA HIS A 422 -12.37 8.17 -12.66
C HIS A 422 -13.67 8.89 -12.25
N GLY A 423 -13.99 8.89 -10.95
CA GLY A 423 -15.19 9.51 -10.41
C GLY A 423 -16.34 8.52 -10.11
N ALA A 424 -17.23 8.96 -9.22
CA ALA A 424 -18.32 8.13 -8.70
C ALA A 424 -19.47 7.91 -9.70
N THR A 425 -19.68 8.81 -10.66
CA THR A 425 -20.80 8.77 -11.60
C THR A 425 -20.35 8.47 -13.01
N ALA A 426 -21.24 7.91 -13.85
CA ALA A 426 -20.98 7.65 -15.25
C ALA A 426 -20.57 8.93 -16.02
N GLU A 427 -21.19 10.07 -15.70
CA GLU A 427 -20.85 11.37 -16.31
C GLU A 427 -19.42 11.81 -15.93
N ALA A 428 -19.01 11.63 -14.68
CA ALA A 428 -17.65 11.95 -14.26
C ALA A 428 -16.63 11.04 -14.98
N ARG A 429 -16.91 9.75 -15.08
CA ARG A 429 -16.04 8.77 -15.76
C ARG A 429 -15.87 9.03 -17.24
N LYS A 430 -16.89 9.59 -17.92
CA LYS A 430 -16.84 9.96 -19.35
C LYS A 430 -15.71 10.93 -19.69
N ALA A 431 -15.28 11.76 -18.73
CA ALA A 431 -14.20 12.72 -18.94
C ALA A 431 -12.80 12.09 -18.92
N HIS A 432 -12.67 10.81 -18.54
CA HIS A 432 -11.41 10.11 -18.35
C HIS A 432 -11.25 8.93 -19.31
N ALA A 433 -10.01 8.63 -19.69
CA ALA A 433 -9.69 7.39 -20.37
C ALA A 433 -9.93 6.20 -19.41
N THR A 434 -10.46 5.10 -19.92
CA THR A 434 -10.64 3.88 -19.13
C THR A 434 -9.29 3.23 -18.88
N THR A 435 -8.78 3.31 -17.63
CA THR A 435 -7.50 2.71 -17.23
C THR A 435 -7.66 1.50 -16.28
N LEU A 436 -8.89 0.99 -16.13
CA LEU A 436 -9.18 -0.32 -15.57
C LEU A 436 -9.18 -1.36 -16.70
N PHE A 437 -8.35 -2.38 -16.58
CA PHE A 437 -8.27 -3.53 -17.48
C PHE A 437 -8.63 -4.78 -16.69
N LEU A 438 -9.78 -5.37 -16.95
CA LEU A 438 -10.16 -6.63 -16.33
C LEU A 438 -9.53 -7.78 -17.11
N VAL A 439 -8.63 -8.51 -16.46
CA VAL A 439 -7.87 -9.60 -17.06
C VAL A 439 -8.38 -10.94 -16.52
N PHE A 440 -9.04 -11.71 -17.35
CA PHE A 440 -9.40 -13.11 -17.07
C PHE A 440 -8.16 -13.97 -17.25
N THR A 441 -7.55 -14.36 -16.15
CA THR A 441 -6.33 -15.18 -16.15
C THR A 441 -6.65 -16.67 -16.19
N MET A 442 -5.66 -17.49 -16.59
CA MET A 442 -5.80 -18.97 -16.71
C MET A 442 -6.99 -19.34 -17.60
N PHE A 443 -7.19 -18.60 -18.68
CA PHE A 443 -8.35 -18.78 -19.56
C PHE A 443 -8.27 -20.10 -20.35
N ASP A 444 -7.10 -20.74 -20.39
CA ASP A 444 -6.89 -22.08 -20.98
C ASP A 444 -7.86 -23.13 -20.43
N VAL A 445 -8.21 -23.01 -19.14
CA VAL A 445 -9.16 -23.92 -18.49
C VAL A 445 -10.55 -23.90 -19.11
N GLU A 446 -10.91 -22.78 -19.74
CA GLU A 446 -12.22 -22.62 -20.39
C GLU A 446 -12.28 -23.28 -21.80
N PHE A 447 -11.12 -23.59 -22.37
CA PHE A 447 -11.02 -24.33 -23.62
C PHE A 447 -11.04 -25.85 -23.41
N ALA A 448 -10.70 -26.32 -22.19
CA ALA A 448 -10.71 -27.74 -21.88
C ALA A 448 -12.15 -28.29 -21.94
N GLN A 449 -12.36 -29.33 -22.78
CA GLN A 449 -13.63 -30.04 -22.80
C GLN A 449 -13.87 -30.74 -21.47
N LYS A 450 -14.96 -30.37 -20.79
CA LYS A 450 -15.40 -31.08 -19.59
C LYS A 450 -16.29 -32.25 -19.99
N ALA A 451 -15.92 -33.45 -19.60
CA ALA A 451 -16.70 -34.65 -19.87
C ALA A 451 -18.17 -34.46 -19.43
N GLY A 452 -19.11 -34.61 -20.35
CA GLY A 452 -20.55 -34.51 -20.09
C GLY A 452 -21.21 -33.15 -20.34
N GLN A 453 -20.48 -32.13 -20.79
CA GLN A 453 -21.06 -30.84 -21.23
C GLN A 453 -21.18 -30.81 -22.77
N GLN A 454 -22.35 -30.45 -23.27
CA GLN A 454 -22.51 -30.08 -24.68
C GLN A 454 -21.64 -28.84 -24.97
N ASP A 455 -21.04 -28.81 -26.15
CA ASP A 455 -20.00 -27.87 -26.54
C ASP A 455 -20.60 -26.49 -26.88
N ASP A 456 -21.01 -25.73 -25.84
CA ASP A 456 -21.35 -24.31 -25.97
C ASP A 456 -20.31 -23.43 -25.26
N SER A 457 -19.24 -23.16 -25.98
CA SER A 457 -18.14 -22.29 -25.50
C SER A 457 -18.65 -20.86 -25.25
N VAL A 458 -19.61 -20.38 -26.01
CA VAL A 458 -20.19 -19.04 -25.88
C VAL A 458 -20.95 -18.91 -24.57
N GLU A 459 -21.75 -19.90 -24.19
CA GLU A 459 -22.51 -19.92 -22.96
C GLU A 459 -21.56 -19.95 -21.73
N ARG A 460 -20.48 -20.73 -21.76
CA ARG A 460 -19.48 -20.79 -20.71
C ARG A 460 -18.77 -19.45 -20.52
N TRP A 461 -18.41 -18.79 -21.61
CA TRP A 461 -17.75 -17.48 -21.56
C TRP A 461 -18.69 -16.38 -21.06
N SER A 462 -19.92 -16.37 -21.54
CA SER A 462 -20.97 -15.46 -21.09
C SER A 462 -21.23 -15.63 -19.59
N THR A 463 -21.38 -16.88 -19.14
CA THR A 463 -21.56 -17.19 -17.72
C THR A 463 -20.36 -16.71 -16.88
N ARG A 464 -19.14 -16.89 -17.36
CA ARG A 464 -17.96 -16.42 -16.63
C ARG A 464 -17.91 -14.91 -16.52
N ILE A 465 -18.19 -14.19 -17.61
CA ILE A 465 -18.24 -12.72 -17.61
C ILE A 465 -19.32 -12.24 -16.64
N GLU A 466 -20.53 -12.80 -16.73
CA GLU A 466 -21.65 -12.44 -15.87
C GLU A 466 -21.33 -12.71 -14.39
N THR A 467 -20.84 -13.89 -14.07
CA THR A 467 -20.47 -14.26 -12.69
C THR A 467 -19.41 -13.32 -12.13
N THR A 468 -18.41 -12.95 -12.93
CA THR A 468 -17.32 -12.09 -12.46
C THR A 468 -17.74 -10.62 -12.38
N LEU A 469 -18.34 -10.08 -13.45
CA LEU A 469 -18.71 -8.67 -13.48
C LEU A 469 -19.94 -8.39 -12.64
N THR A 470 -21.04 -9.12 -12.86
CA THR A 470 -22.34 -8.80 -12.27
C THR A 470 -22.46 -9.34 -10.85
N GLN A 471 -22.12 -10.63 -10.63
CA GLN A 471 -22.38 -11.29 -9.35
C GLN A 471 -21.27 -11.05 -8.33
N TYR A 472 -20.02 -10.86 -8.76
CA TYR A 472 -18.90 -10.63 -7.85
C TYR A 472 -18.55 -9.15 -7.75
N LEU A 473 -18.12 -8.50 -8.83
CA LEU A 473 -17.72 -7.08 -8.80
C LEU A 473 -18.92 -6.14 -8.64
N GLY A 474 -20.03 -6.43 -9.27
CA GLY A 474 -21.28 -5.66 -9.23
C GLY A 474 -22.26 -6.06 -8.11
N LYS A 475 -21.83 -6.91 -7.15
CA LYS A 475 -22.71 -7.41 -6.07
C LYS A 475 -23.31 -6.30 -5.21
N SER A 476 -22.57 -5.25 -4.94
CA SER A 476 -23.04 -4.10 -4.16
C SER A 476 -23.83 -3.15 -5.06
N PRO A 477 -25.01 -2.65 -4.63
CA PRO A 477 -25.76 -1.63 -5.38
C PRO A 477 -24.97 -0.35 -5.67
N GLU A 478 -23.93 -0.08 -4.89
CA GLU A 478 -23.05 1.08 -5.08
C GLU A 478 -22.07 0.91 -6.25
N HIS A 479 -21.84 -0.32 -6.69
CA HIS A 479 -20.91 -0.64 -7.79
C HIS A 479 -21.58 -0.50 -9.17
N THR A 480 -22.26 0.63 -9.40
CA THR A 480 -23.01 0.93 -10.63
C THR A 480 -22.16 0.91 -11.89
N TRP A 481 -20.83 1.11 -11.76
CA TRP A 481 -19.88 1.17 -12.86
C TRP A 481 -19.85 -0.11 -13.73
N VAL A 482 -20.21 -1.24 -13.18
CA VAL A 482 -20.29 -2.51 -13.93
C VAL A 482 -21.34 -2.43 -15.02
N HIS A 483 -22.52 -1.89 -14.69
CA HIS A 483 -23.69 -1.81 -15.59
C HIS A 483 -23.69 -0.53 -16.45
N GLU A 484 -23.07 0.53 -15.95
CA GLU A 484 -22.97 1.81 -16.63
C GLU A 484 -21.61 2.46 -16.34
N TRP A 485 -20.61 2.15 -17.17
CA TRP A 485 -19.27 2.76 -17.05
C TRP A 485 -19.28 4.23 -17.46
N VAL A 486 -19.85 4.51 -18.65
CA VAL A 486 -20.19 5.85 -19.11
C VAL A 486 -21.68 5.87 -19.51
N PRO A 487 -22.32 7.03 -19.67
CA PRO A 487 -23.74 7.09 -19.96
C PRO A 487 -24.16 6.18 -21.12
N GLY A 488 -25.06 5.25 -20.82
CA GLY A 488 -25.61 4.29 -21.79
C GLY A 488 -24.68 3.15 -22.21
N GLN A 489 -23.51 2.98 -21.57
CA GLN A 489 -22.56 1.90 -21.89
C GLN A 489 -22.07 1.20 -20.64
N ALA A 490 -22.22 -0.13 -20.60
CA ALA A 490 -21.65 -0.97 -19.56
C ALA A 490 -20.11 -1.03 -19.66
N PHE A 491 -19.46 -1.44 -18.56
CA PHE A 491 -18.04 -1.71 -18.57
C PHE A 491 -17.70 -2.87 -19.54
N ASN A 492 -16.74 -2.66 -20.42
CA ASN A 492 -16.37 -3.62 -21.47
C ASN A 492 -14.87 -3.78 -21.71
N ASN A 493 -14.02 -3.14 -20.89
CA ASN A 493 -12.56 -3.22 -21.05
C ASN A 493 -12.01 -4.51 -20.45
N THR A 494 -12.30 -5.64 -21.09
CA THR A 494 -12.00 -7.00 -20.62
C THR A 494 -11.04 -7.72 -21.55
N TYR A 495 -10.12 -8.50 -20.99
CA TYR A 495 -9.06 -9.22 -21.68
C TYR A 495 -8.95 -10.65 -21.18
N TRP A 496 -8.63 -11.58 -22.06
CA TRP A 496 -8.44 -13.00 -21.74
C TRP A 496 -6.97 -13.38 -21.89
N LEU A 497 -6.36 -13.80 -20.78
CA LEU A 497 -4.96 -14.20 -20.76
C LEU A 497 -4.85 -15.70 -20.88
N ARG A 498 -4.26 -16.15 -22.00
CA ARG A 498 -3.96 -17.55 -22.31
C ARG A 498 -2.46 -17.80 -22.23
N ASN A 499 -2.07 -18.98 -21.75
CA ASN A 499 -0.70 -19.44 -21.85
C ASN A 499 -0.45 -19.97 -23.28
N PRO A 500 0.43 -19.34 -24.09
CA PRO A 500 0.68 -19.79 -25.47
C PRO A 500 1.34 -21.15 -25.56
N ALA A 501 1.91 -21.67 -24.47
CA ALA A 501 2.51 -23.01 -24.41
C ALA A 501 1.46 -24.13 -24.31
N VAL A 502 0.22 -23.81 -23.90
CA VAL A 502 -0.87 -24.77 -23.87
C VAL A 502 -1.44 -24.87 -25.30
N ARG A 503 -1.16 -25.98 -25.96
CA ARG A 503 -1.73 -26.28 -27.28
C ARG A 503 -3.12 -26.85 -27.12
N ASP A 504 -4.06 -26.44 -27.96
CA ASP A 504 -5.35 -27.10 -28.08
C ASP A 504 -5.09 -28.49 -28.68
N GLU A 505 -5.35 -29.53 -27.96
CA GLU A 505 -5.43 -30.89 -28.45
C GLU A 505 -6.87 -31.09 -28.94
N GLY A 506 -7.21 -30.55 -30.13
CA GLY A 506 -8.54 -30.72 -30.71
C GLY A 506 -8.69 -30.01 -32.02
#